data_06e9ecfcfce6ee996f31ef2f0460e238
#
_entry.id   06e9ecfcfce6ee996f31ef2f0460e238
#
_cell.length_a   1.000
_cell.length_b   1.000
_cell.length_c   1.000
_cell.angle_alpha   90.00
_cell.angle_beta   90.00
_cell.angle_gamma   90.00
#
_symmetry.space_group_name_H-M   'P 1'
#
loop_
_entity.id
_entity.type
_entity.pdbx_description
1 polymer ?
#
loop_
_entity_poly.entity_id
_entity_poly.type
_entity_poly.pdbx_seq_one_letter_code
_entity_poly.pdbx_strand_id
1 'polypeptide(L)'
;VTGVPGLDVSSHDGAVDWASHWAAGYRFVWVKATEGHTYTNPLSTTQASGASQTGLLHGRYHFAIPSSSSGADQARYFSDNGGGWTADGRTLPGALDLEYNPYSGGDCYGLSQSQMTAWITSFNSYYAARWGRYPIIYTSRSWWDMCVGTNLAATNLLWIASYRSAPSTLPMGWQVHTVWQYSDAPFDQNQFNGSSTQLAALASVPSPAPGYPTTGPIGAKYAVARNLLGAPTAPMVNLPDGGSYQFFRNGVVTYSRATGAHEFHGAISTKWRSLGISTALSSLGYATSDGDSRVTFQKGGILNNPGRGHAYLIRGAIWSTFQSIGGVSAMGLPKSDEVNGRGGGVRRMSWFEAGAITWGIDGKTFPVRGAIYKTWTLRGSEKSRYGRPVSNEYHQGRQTRQNFSNGYVLAYQNGKVTEIRTH
;
A
#
# COMPACT_ATOMS: atom_id res chain seq x y z
N VAL A 1 -37.24 16.14 0.91
CA VAL A 1 -35.90 15.56 1.04
C VAL A 1 -34.90 16.68 0.78
N THR A 2 -34.14 17.09 1.80
CA THR A 2 -33.23 18.23 1.77
C THR A 2 -31.81 17.76 1.41
N GLY A 3 -31.56 17.51 0.15
CA GLY A 3 -30.24 17.15 -0.35
C GLY A 3 -29.97 17.76 -1.72
N VAL A 4 -28.76 17.65 -2.22
CA VAL A 4 -28.38 18.15 -3.55
C VAL A 4 -28.59 17.02 -4.57
N PRO A 5 -29.38 17.22 -5.66
CA PRO A 5 -29.61 16.21 -6.65
C PRO A 5 -28.40 16.01 -7.56
N GLY A 6 -28.17 14.77 -7.96
CA GLY A 6 -27.09 14.32 -8.85
C GLY A 6 -27.47 13.12 -9.68
N LEU A 7 -26.53 12.69 -10.50
CA LEU A 7 -26.68 11.59 -11.45
C LEU A 7 -25.50 10.64 -11.35
N ASP A 8 -25.65 9.44 -11.87
CA ASP A 8 -24.52 8.67 -12.39
C ASP A 8 -24.85 8.16 -13.81
N VAL A 9 -23.82 8.04 -14.63
CA VAL A 9 -23.95 7.70 -16.05
C VAL A 9 -22.82 6.81 -16.53
N SER A 10 -23.10 6.06 -17.57
CA SER A 10 -22.17 5.15 -18.24
C SER A 10 -22.23 5.30 -19.77
N SER A 11 -21.60 4.38 -20.50
CA SER A 11 -21.75 4.31 -21.96
C SER A 11 -23.17 3.96 -22.42
N HIS A 12 -23.98 3.36 -21.55
CA HIS A 12 -25.37 3.00 -21.86
C HIS A 12 -26.26 4.24 -22.03
N ASP A 13 -25.90 5.34 -21.36
CA ASP A 13 -26.65 6.60 -21.45
C ASP A 13 -26.32 7.43 -22.69
N GLY A 14 -25.29 7.04 -23.44
CA GLY A 14 -24.88 7.72 -24.66
C GLY A 14 -24.47 9.18 -24.44
N ALA A 15 -24.94 10.04 -25.33
CA ALA A 15 -24.75 11.50 -25.20
C ALA A 15 -25.76 12.06 -24.21
N VAL A 16 -25.26 12.79 -23.21
CA VAL A 16 -26.09 13.38 -22.13
C VAL A 16 -26.29 14.85 -22.34
N ASP A 17 -27.54 15.31 -22.26
CA ASP A 17 -27.88 16.75 -22.26
C ASP A 17 -27.66 17.37 -20.88
N TRP A 18 -26.42 17.75 -20.63
CA TRP A 18 -26.01 18.36 -19.35
C TRP A 18 -26.70 19.69 -19.04
N ALA A 19 -27.04 20.46 -20.08
CA ALA A 19 -27.73 21.74 -19.91
C ALA A 19 -29.13 21.54 -19.33
N SER A 20 -29.87 20.58 -19.85
CA SER A 20 -31.21 20.22 -19.33
C SER A 20 -31.12 19.68 -17.90
N HIS A 21 -30.15 18.84 -17.57
CA HIS A 21 -29.95 18.36 -16.18
C HIS A 21 -29.58 19.50 -15.22
N TRP A 22 -28.69 20.41 -15.63
CA TRP A 22 -28.38 21.60 -14.83
C TRP A 22 -29.62 22.47 -14.58
N ALA A 23 -30.41 22.72 -15.64
CA ALA A 23 -31.65 23.49 -15.53
C ALA A 23 -32.70 22.80 -14.62
N ALA A 24 -32.74 21.47 -14.62
CA ALA A 24 -33.58 20.67 -13.73
C ALA A 24 -33.08 20.62 -12.25
N GLY A 25 -31.94 21.24 -11.96
CA GLY A 25 -31.43 21.37 -10.60
C GLY A 25 -30.34 20.37 -10.19
N TYR A 26 -29.91 19.48 -11.08
CA TYR A 26 -28.79 18.58 -10.79
C TYR A 26 -27.49 19.35 -10.66
N ARG A 27 -26.60 18.92 -9.75
CA ARG A 27 -25.37 19.66 -9.40
C ARG A 27 -24.13 18.79 -9.40
N PHE A 28 -24.25 17.48 -9.49
CA PHE A 28 -23.11 16.57 -9.55
C PHE A 28 -23.42 15.32 -10.38
N VAL A 29 -22.34 14.66 -10.81
CA VAL A 29 -22.42 13.38 -11.52
C VAL A 29 -21.21 12.51 -11.23
N TRP A 30 -21.41 11.19 -11.16
CA TRP A 30 -20.35 10.21 -11.34
C TRP A 30 -20.47 9.54 -12.71
N VAL A 31 -19.36 9.48 -13.44
CA VAL A 31 -19.29 8.90 -14.79
C VAL A 31 -18.49 7.61 -14.72
N LYS A 32 -19.03 6.49 -15.24
CA LYS A 32 -18.25 5.25 -15.37
C LYS A 32 -16.95 5.50 -16.10
N ALA A 33 -15.82 5.15 -15.52
CA ALA A 33 -14.52 5.22 -16.18
C ALA A 33 -14.10 3.84 -16.67
N THR A 34 -14.14 2.85 -15.75
CA THR A 34 -13.55 1.53 -15.97
C THR A 34 -14.40 0.43 -15.34
N GLU A 35 -14.17 -0.81 -15.83
CA GLU A 35 -14.71 -2.02 -15.22
C GLU A 35 -13.65 -3.12 -15.26
N GLY A 36 -13.46 -3.82 -14.13
CA GLY A 36 -12.41 -4.81 -14.00
C GLY A 36 -11.04 -4.22 -14.30
N HIS A 37 -10.22 -4.90 -15.09
CA HIS A 37 -8.87 -4.43 -15.43
C HIS A 37 -8.64 -4.25 -16.94
N THR A 38 -9.72 -4.32 -17.77
CA THR A 38 -9.60 -4.28 -19.24
C THR A 38 -10.60 -3.37 -19.92
N TYR A 39 -11.73 -3.03 -19.29
CA TYR A 39 -12.75 -2.19 -19.91
C TYR A 39 -12.59 -0.73 -19.50
N THR A 40 -12.63 0.16 -20.48
CA THR A 40 -12.80 1.62 -20.30
C THR A 40 -14.08 2.08 -20.99
N ASN A 41 -14.85 2.93 -20.32
CA ASN A 41 -16.01 3.59 -20.95
C ASN A 41 -15.53 4.54 -22.05
N PRO A 42 -15.86 4.29 -23.32
CA PRO A 42 -15.41 5.11 -24.46
C PRO A 42 -15.95 6.54 -24.40
N LEU A 43 -17.04 6.78 -23.68
CA LEU A 43 -17.66 8.09 -23.51
C LEU A 43 -17.22 8.81 -22.22
N SER A 44 -16.41 8.18 -21.38
CA SER A 44 -16.04 8.69 -20.07
C SER A 44 -15.50 10.13 -20.11
N THR A 45 -14.57 10.40 -20.99
CA THR A 45 -13.97 11.73 -21.13
C THR A 45 -14.98 12.76 -21.63
N THR A 46 -15.77 12.43 -22.66
CA THR A 46 -16.78 13.31 -23.25
C THR A 46 -17.89 13.64 -22.27
N GLN A 47 -18.42 12.62 -21.59
CA GLN A 47 -19.48 12.79 -20.58
C GLN A 47 -19.03 13.71 -19.43
N ALA A 48 -17.84 13.48 -18.87
CA ALA A 48 -17.39 14.31 -17.75
C ALA A 48 -16.93 15.71 -18.19
N SER A 49 -16.36 15.86 -19.37
CA SER A 49 -16.03 17.20 -19.88
C SER A 49 -17.30 18.02 -20.11
N GLY A 50 -18.34 17.41 -20.67
CA GLY A 50 -19.64 18.06 -20.84
C GLY A 50 -20.27 18.46 -19.51
N ALA A 51 -20.26 17.57 -18.51
CA ALA A 51 -20.73 17.88 -17.18
C ALA A 51 -19.96 19.06 -16.54
N SER A 52 -18.62 19.02 -16.63
CA SER A 52 -17.75 20.07 -16.11
C SER A 52 -18.00 21.42 -16.77
N GLN A 53 -18.22 21.46 -18.09
CA GLN A 53 -18.49 22.69 -18.84
C GLN A 53 -19.80 23.34 -18.45
N THR A 54 -20.81 22.56 -18.03
CA THR A 54 -22.08 23.08 -17.54
C THR A 54 -22.04 23.47 -16.05
N GLY A 55 -20.92 23.19 -15.34
CA GLY A 55 -20.75 23.57 -13.95
C GLY A 55 -21.09 22.48 -12.95
N LEU A 56 -21.47 21.25 -13.39
CA LEU A 56 -21.65 20.12 -12.49
C LEU A 56 -20.30 19.72 -11.87
N LEU A 57 -20.31 19.41 -10.59
CA LEU A 57 -19.20 18.68 -9.98
C LEU A 57 -19.20 17.25 -10.52
N HIS A 58 -18.04 16.75 -10.93
CA HIS A 58 -17.96 15.46 -11.59
C HIS A 58 -16.92 14.55 -10.95
N GLY A 59 -17.25 13.29 -10.79
CA GLY A 59 -16.37 12.20 -10.41
C GLY A 59 -16.36 11.10 -11.45
N ARG A 60 -15.52 10.09 -11.17
CA ARG A 60 -15.51 8.84 -11.94
C ARG A 60 -15.83 7.69 -11.03
N TYR A 61 -16.42 6.62 -11.59
CA TYR A 61 -16.54 5.38 -10.85
C TYR A 61 -15.92 4.19 -11.59
N HIS A 62 -15.56 3.19 -10.82
CA HIS A 62 -15.00 1.93 -11.25
C HIS A 62 -15.92 0.80 -10.84
N PHE A 63 -16.43 0.06 -11.82
CA PHE A 63 -17.18 -1.16 -11.57
C PHE A 63 -16.22 -2.30 -11.25
N ALA A 64 -16.29 -2.82 -10.05
CA ALA A 64 -15.37 -3.84 -9.58
C ALA A 64 -15.71 -5.23 -10.13
N ILE A 65 -14.68 -5.95 -10.61
CA ILE A 65 -14.76 -7.39 -10.90
C ILE A 65 -13.70 -8.12 -10.06
N PRO A 66 -13.94 -8.36 -8.77
CA PRO A 66 -12.93 -8.88 -7.85
C PRO A 66 -12.31 -10.22 -8.24
N SER A 67 -13.01 -11.03 -9.05
CA SER A 67 -12.49 -12.29 -9.58
C SER A 67 -11.50 -12.12 -10.72
N SER A 68 -11.40 -10.93 -11.35
CA SER A 68 -10.60 -10.75 -12.58
C SER A 68 -9.14 -10.35 -12.30
N SER A 69 -8.87 -9.64 -11.22
CA SER A 69 -7.52 -9.20 -10.83
C SER A 69 -7.51 -8.67 -9.40
N SER A 70 -6.33 -8.34 -8.86
CA SER A 70 -6.19 -7.80 -7.51
C SER A 70 -6.85 -6.42 -7.38
N GLY A 71 -7.27 -6.06 -6.15
CA GLY A 71 -7.81 -4.73 -5.87
C GLY A 71 -6.85 -3.60 -6.22
N ALA A 72 -5.55 -3.78 -5.94
CA ALA A 72 -4.53 -2.79 -6.30
C ALA A 72 -4.37 -2.62 -7.82
N ASP A 73 -4.48 -3.70 -8.61
CA ASP A 73 -4.39 -3.63 -10.07
C ASP A 73 -5.61 -2.90 -10.66
N GLN A 74 -6.82 -3.17 -10.15
CA GLN A 74 -8.01 -2.44 -10.58
C GLN A 74 -7.98 -0.97 -10.15
N ALA A 75 -7.49 -0.67 -8.96
CA ALA A 75 -7.31 0.71 -8.51
C ALA A 75 -6.28 1.47 -9.35
N ARG A 76 -5.20 0.80 -9.79
CA ARG A 76 -4.23 1.35 -10.73
C ARG A 76 -4.89 1.63 -12.08
N TYR A 77 -5.58 0.63 -12.63
CA TYR A 77 -6.27 0.73 -13.91
C TYR A 77 -7.30 1.88 -13.90
N PHE A 78 -8.11 1.96 -12.85
CA PHE A 78 -9.05 3.07 -12.65
C PHE A 78 -8.33 4.43 -12.60
N SER A 79 -7.27 4.52 -11.81
CA SER A 79 -6.50 5.75 -11.64
C SER A 79 -5.84 6.23 -12.95
N ASP A 80 -5.37 5.29 -13.79
CA ASP A 80 -4.71 5.58 -15.06
C ASP A 80 -5.71 5.96 -16.16
N ASN A 81 -7.00 5.64 -15.96
CA ASN A 81 -8.09 5.89 -16.90
C ASN A 81 -9.10 6.93 -16.39
N GLY A 82 -8.63 7.95 -15.69
CA GLY A 82 -9.42 9.12 -15.31
C GLY A 82 -10.10 9.03 -13.94
N GLY A 83 -9.90 7.94 -13.17
CA GLY A 83 -10.45 7.77 -11.82
C GLY A 83 -9.78 8.62 -10.73
N GLY A 84 -8.89 9.53 -11.10
CA GLY A 84 -8.15 10.37 -10.18
C GLY A 84 -9.01 11.41 -9.46
N TRP A 85 -8.43 11.99 -8.39
CA TRP A 85 -9.00 13.10 -7.67
C TRP A 85 -7.97 14.21 -7.44
N THR A 86 -8.42 15.46 -7.58
CA THR A 86 -7.65 16.64 -7.25
C THR A 86 -8.51 17.63 -6.49
N ALA A 87 -7.90 18.45 -5.63
CA ALA A 87 -8.59 19.49 -4.86
C ALA A 87 -8.78 20.76 -5.70
N ASP A 88 -9.37 20.62 -6.88
CA ASP A 88 -9.53 21.67 -7.89
C ASP A 88 -10.87 22.41 -7.80
N GLY A 89 -11.71 22.04 -6.83
CA GLY A 89 -13.05 22.60 -6.65
C GLY A 89 -14.10 22.06 -7.64
N ARG A 90 -13.76 21.08 -8.46
CA ARG A 90 -14.62 20.51 -9.52
C ARG A 90 -14.65 18.98 -9.53
N THR A 91 -13.54 18.34 -9.22
CA THR A 91 -13.39 16.88 -9.28
C THR A 91 -13.85 16.24 -7.97
N LEU A 92 -14.90 15.45 -8.01
CA LEU A 92 -15.35 14.63 -6.89
C LEU A 92 -14.44 13.41 -6.71
N PRO A 93 -14.35 12.82 -5.51
CA PRO A 93 -13.61 11.59 -5.31
C PRO A 93 -14.05 10.49 -6.25
N GLY A 94 -13.12 9.64 -6.66
CA GLY A 94 -13.49 8.42 -7.37
C GLY A 94 -14.37 7.53 -6.51
N ALA A 95 -15.27 6.78 -7.15
CA ALA A 95 -16.11 5.81 -6.47
C ALA A 95 -15.73 4.38 -6.88
N LEU A 96 -15.72 3.49 -5.89
CA LEU A 96 -15.58 2.05 -6.06
C LEU A 96 -16.98 1.43 -5.98
N ASP A 97 -17.43 0.92 -7.10
CA ASP A 97 -18.74 0.32 -7.28
C ASP A 97 -18.65 -1.19 -7.01
N LEU A 98 -19.34 -1.61 -5.96
CA LEU A 98 -19.32 -2.96 -5.40
C LEU A 98 -20.76 -3.47 -5.31
N GLU A 99 -21.13 -4.31 -6.26
CA GLU A 99 -22.48 -4.84 -6.39
C GLU A 99 -22.52 -6.29 -6.90
N TYR A 100 -23.71 -6.81 -7.10
CA TYR A 100 -23.91 -8.17 -7.59
C TYR A 100 -23.15 -8.43 -8.88
N ASN A 101 -22.55 -9.62 -8.96
CA ASN A 101 -21.82 -10.03 -10.14
C ASN A 101 -22.78 -10.23 -11.32
N PRO A 102 -22.68 -9.43 -12.39
CA PRO A 102 -23.53 -9.58 -13.56
C PRO A 102 -23.08 -10.71 -14.49
N TYR A 103 -21.97 -11.37 -14.14
CA TYR A 103 -21.34 -12.44 -14.92
C TYR A 103 -21.49 -13.79 -14.19
N SER A 104 -20.72 -14.77 -14.60
CA SER A 104 -20.65 -16.08 -13.94
C SER A 104 -19.79 -16.03 -12.67
N GLY A 105 -20.03 -16.97 -11.73
CA GLY A 105 -19.20 -17.12 -10.51
C GLY A 105 -19.90 -16.71 -9.21
N GLY A 106 -21.22 -16.55 -9.25
CA GLY A 106 -22.04 -16.23 -8.06
C GLY A 106 -21.95 -14.76 -7.62
N ASP A 107 -22.89 -14.34 -6.78
CA ASP A 107 -23.16 -12.95 -6.41
C ASP A 107 -21.94 -12.21 -5.81
N CYS A 108 -21.05 -12.96 -5.14
CA CYS A 108 -19.83 -12.43 -4.51
C CYS A 108 -18.56 -12.77 -5.31
N TYR A 109 -18.66 -12.97 -6.63
CA TYR A 109 -17.50 -13.26 -7.52
C TYR A 109 -16.69 -14.50 -7.10
N GLY A 110 -17.31 -15.46 -6.43
CA GLY A 110 -16.65 -16.66 -5.89
C GLY A 110 -15.74 -16.40 -4.67
N LEU A 111 -15.75 -15.21 -4.10
CA LEU A 111 -14.94 -14.84 -2.95
C LEU A 111 -15.71 -14.98 -1.63
N SER A 112 -15.00 -15.41 -0.58
CA SER A 112 -15.50 -15.31 0.80
C SER A 112 -15.48 -13.85 1.27
N GLN A 113 -16.23 -13.53 2.33
CA GLN A 113 -16.25 -12.19 2.93
C GLN A 113 -14.84 -11.68 3.30
N SER A 114 -13.98 -12.55 3.83
CA SER A 114 -12.61 -12.18 4.18
C SER A 114 -11.75 -11.89 2.96
N GLN A 115 -11.92 -12.64 1.88
CA GLN A 115 -11.22 -12.40 0.62
C GLN A 115 -11.72 -11.12 -0.05
N MET A 116 -13.02 -10.88 -0.06
CA MET A 116 -13.61 -9.64 -0.58
C MET A 116 -13.15 -8.43 0.23
N THR A 117 -13.15 -8.50 1.54
CA THR A 117 -12.61 -7.44 2.42
C THR A 117 -11.13 -7.15 2.14
N ALA A 118 -10.32 -8.19 1.95
CA ALA A 118 -8.91 -8.04 1.61
C ALA A 118 -8.73 -7.38 0.23
N TRP A 119 -9.55 -7.75 -0.74
CA TRP A 119 -9.56 -7.16 -2.07
C TRP A 119 -9.92 -5.67 -2.03
N ILE A 120 -11.01 -5.29 -1.34
CA ILE A 120 -11.44 -3.89 -1.16
C ILE A 120 -10.35 -3.08 -0.44
N THR A 121 -9.75 -3.66 0.59
CA THR A 121 -8.65 -3.01 1.33
C THR A 121 -7.44 -2.75 0.44
N SER A 122 -7.12 -3.68 -0.46
CA SER A 122 -6.04 -3.54 -1.45
C SER A 122 -6.33 -2.40 -2.44
N PHE A 123 -7.56 -2.32 -2.98
CA PHE A 123 -8.00 -1.23 -3.84
C PHE A 123 -7.90 0.13 -3.12
N ASN A 124 -8.50 0.20 -1.94
CA ASN A 124 -8.51 1.40 -1.10
C ASN A 124 -7.11 1.91 -0.78
N SER A 125 -6.19 1.01 -0.43
CA SER A 125 -4.82 1.36 -0.08
C SER A 125 -4.06 1.95 -1.26
N TYR A 126 -4.20 1.37 -2.45
CA TYR A 126 -3.58 1.91 -3.66
C TYR A 126 -4.17 3.29 -4.01
N TYR A 127 -5.50 3.39 -4.05
CA TYR A 127 -6.18 4.63 -4.40
C TYR A 127 -5.83 5.77 -3.43
N ALA A 128 -5.87 5.49 -2.13
CA ALA A 128 -5.53 6.46 -1.10
C ALA A 128 -4.06 6.89 -1.14
N ALA A 129 -3.14 5.97 -1.41
CA ALA A 129 -1.73 6.28 -1.56
C ALA A 129 -1.46 7.22 -2.75
N ARG A 130 -2.21 7.05 -3.85
CA ARG A 130 -2.02 7.83 -5.06
C ARG A 130 -2.69 9.22 -5.00
N TRP A 131 -3.89 9.29 -4.44
CA TRP A 131 -4.73 10.48 -4.52
C TRP A 131 -4.92 11.20 -3.17
N GLY A 132 -4.36 10.65 -2.09
CA GLY A 132 -4.43 11.26 -0.77
C GLY A 132 -5.79 11.17 -0.08
N ARG A 133 -6.71 10.35 -0.62
CA ARG A 133 -8.02 10.07 -0.03
C ARG A 133 -8.57 8.72 -0.49
N TYR A 134 -9.46 8.13 0.31
CA TYR A 134 -10.15 6.91 -0.06
C TYR A 134 -11.24 7.17 -1.11
N PRO A 135 -11.56 6.19 -1.97
CA PRO A 135 -12.70 6.29 -2.86
C PRO A 135 -14.00 6.27 -2.04
N ILE A 136 -15.08 6.77 -2.63
CA ILE A 136 -16.42 6.53 -2.11
C ILE A 136 -16.79 5.08 -2.45
N ILE A 137 -17.43 4.35 -1.54
CA ILE A 137 -17.97 3.02 -1.82
C ILE A 137 -19.43 3.17 -2.23
N TYR A 138 -19.75 2.74 -3.46
CA TYR A 138 -21.12 2.47 -3.89
C TYR A 138 -21.45 0.99 -3.64
N THR A 139 -22.60 0.73 -3.04
CA THR A 139 -23.09 -0.63 -2.81
C THR A 139 -24.57 -0.63 -2.40
N SER A 140 -25.19 -1.81 -2.43
CA SER A 140 -26.45 -2.07 -1.74
C SER A 140 -26.19 -2.72 -0.39
N ARG A 141 -27.10 -2.52 0.57
CA ARG A 141 -26.99 -3.16 1.88
C ARG A 141 -26.95 -4.68 1.78
N SER A 142 -27.86 -5.26 0.98
CA SER A 142 -27.96 -6.72 0.86
C SER A 142 -26.68 -7.35 0.34
N TRP A 143 -26.08 -6.75 -0.67
CA TRP A 143 -24.81 -7.25 -1.20
C TRP A 143 -23.67 -7.10 -0.19
N TRP A 144 -23.57 -5.95 0.46
CA TRP A 144 -22.50 -5.70 1.45
C TRP A 144 -22.57 -6.69 2.62
N ASP A 145 -23.74 -6.87 3.20
CA ASP A 145 -23.93 -7.76 4.36
C ASP A 145 -23.65 -9.23 3.97
N MET A 146 -23.96 -9.61 2.71
CA MET A 146 -23.70 -10.95 2.19
C MET A 146 -22.22 -11.17 1.80
N CYS A 147 -21.60 -10.23 1.08
CA CYS A 147 -20.32 -10.46 0.42
C CYS A 147 -19.13 -9.85 1.17
N VAL A 148 -19.33 -8.89 2.07
CA VAL A 148 -18.26 -8.19 2.78
C VAL A 148 -18.37 -8.37 4.29
N GLY A 149 -19.49 -7.98 4.89
CA GLY A 149 -19.76 -8.16 6.32
C GLY A 149 -18.75 -7.45 7.26
N THR A 150 -18.05 -6.43 6.78
CA THR A 150 -16.99 -5.72 7.52
C THR A 150 -17.27 -4.22 7.56
N ASN A 151 -16.87 -3.57 8.65
CA ASN A 151 -16.97 -2.13 8.83
C ASN A 151 -15.82 -1.39 8.14
N LEU A 152 -16.12 -0.62 7.09
CA LEU A 152 -15.18 0.29 6.42
C LEU A 152 -15.57 1.77 6.53
N ALA A 153 -16.56 2.10 7.38
CA ALA A 153 -17.04 3.47 7.57
C ALA A 153 -15.97 4.45 8.07
N ALA A 154 -14.92 3.93 8.71
CA ALA A 154 -13.81 4.75 9.18
C ALA A 154 -12.92 5.30 8.04
N THR A 155 -12.96 4.67 6.87
CA THR A 155 -12.13 5.04 5.73
C THR A 155 -12.93 5.56 4.54
N ASN A 156 -14.09 4.99 4.29
CA ASN A 156 -14.85 5.23 3.07
C ASN A 156 -16.19 5.93 3.36
N LEU A 157 -16.48 6.94 2.57
CA LEU A 157 -17.82 7.52 2.47
C LEU A 157 -18.74 6.50 1.75
N LEU A 158 -20.03 6.50 2.10
CA LEU A 158 -21.00 5.57 1.55
C LEU A 158 -21.89 6.24 0.49
N TRP A 159 -21.98 5.62 -0.66
CA TRP A 159 -23.00 5.84 -1.67
C TRP A 159 -23.90 4.61 -1.70
N ILE A 160 -25.10 4.72 -1.16
CA ILE A 160 -26.03 3.62 -0.99
C ILE A 160 -27.05 3.55 -2.11
N ALA A 161 -27.17 2.39 -2.74
CA ALA A 161 -28.29 2.07 -3.64
C ALA A 161 -29.48 1.55 -2.84
N SER A 162 -30.60 2.26 -2.93
CA SER A 162 -31.85 1.87 -2.26
C SER A 162 -33.03 2.55 -2.92
N TYR A 163 -33.70 1.85 -3.82
CA TYR A 163 -34.83 2.33 -4.63
C TYR A 163 -36.13 2.33 -3.83
N ARG A 164 -36.20 3.25 -2.87
CA ARG A 164 -37.31 3.42 -1.92
C ARG A 164 -37.59 4.90 -1.68
N SER A 165 -38.61 5.23 -0.90
CA SER A 165 -38.94 6.61 -0.51
C SER A 165 -37.99 7.20 0.52
N ALA A 166 -37.16 6.38 1.15
CA ALA A 166 -36.10 6.79 2.09
C ALA A 166 -34.98 5.73 2.08
N PRO A 167 -33.74 6.10 2.42
CA PRO A 167 -32.66 5.12 2.56
C PRO A 167 -33.05 4.06 3.58
N SER A 168 -32.81 2.79 3.25
CA SER A 168 -33.00 1.69 4.20
C SER A 168 -31.95 1.75 5.33
N THR A 169 -32.02 0.81 6.27
CA THR A 169 -30.92 0.57 7.21
C THR A 169 -29.62 0.42 6.44
N LEU A 170 -28.58 1.13 6.85
CA LEU A 170 -27.29 1.15 6.15
C LEU A 170 -26.50 -0.14 6.38
N PRO A 171 -25.53 -0.46 5.52
CA PRO A 171 -24.61 -1.57 5.71
C PRO A 171 -23.81 -1.43 7.01
N MET A 172 -23.30 -2.57 7.51
CA MET A 172 -22.55 -2.61 8.76
C MET A 172 -21.48 -1.52 8.86
N GLY A 173 -21.53 -0.75 9.93
CA GLY A 173 -20.55 0.27 10.31
C GLY A 173 -20.93 1.69 9.94
N TRP A 174 -21.65 1.94 8.85
CA TRP A 174 -22.10 3.27 8.49
C TRP A 174 -23.32 3.71 9.30
N GLN A 175 -23.24 4.89 9.88
CA GLN A 175 -24.36 5.53 10.59
C GLN A 175 -25.06 6.57 9.70
N VAL A 176 -24.36 7.03 8.67
CA VAL A 176 -24.85 7.99 7.68
C VAL A 176 -24.37 7.59 6.29
N HIS A 177 -25.19 7.87 5.29
CA HIS A 177 -24.79 7.82 3.90
C HIS A 177 -24.30 9.21 3.44
N THR A 178 -23.44 9.24 2.44
CA THR A 178 -22.98 10.47 1.79
C THR A 178 -23.80 10.76 0.55
N VAL A 179 -24.08 9.72 -0.23
CA VAL A 179 -24.92 9.79 -1.42
C VAL A 179 -25.94 8.64 -1.37
N TRP A 180 -27.11 8.90 -1.85
CA TRP A 180 -28.19 7.91 -1.99
C TRP A 180 -28.64 7.87 -3.44
N GLN A 181 -28.47 6.72 -4.12
CA GLN A 181 -29.10 6.43 -5.40
C GLN A 181 -30.49 5.91 -5.09
N TYR A 182 -31.50 6.71 -5.41
CA TYR A 182 -32.88 6.43 -5.02
C TYR A 182 -33.76 5.92 -6.17
N SER A 183 -33.29 6.02 -7.41
CA SER A 183 -33.98 5.55 -8.60
C SER A 183 -32.99 5.23 -9.71
N ASP A 184 -33.31 4.23 -10.52
CA ASP A 184 -32.66 3.82 -11.75
C ASP A 184 -33.49 4.15 -13.00
N ALA A 185 -34.62 4.84 -12.84
CA ALA A 185 -35.55 5.18 -13.92
C ALA A 185 -36.00 6.64 -13.83
N PRO A 186 -36.04 7.40 -14.95
CA PRO A 186 -35.64 7.00 -16.32
C PRO A 186 -34.12 6.98 -16.54
N PHE A 187 -33.33 7.35 -15.55
CA PHE A 187 -31.87 7.33 -15.43
C PHE A 187 -31.49 7.24 -13.95
N ASP A 188 -30.23 6.94 -13.65
CA ASP A 188 -29.74 6.80 -12.28
C ASP A 188 -29.74 8.15 -11.55
N GLN A 189 -30.59 8.25 -10.54
CA GLN A 189 -30.85 9.48 -9.79
C GLN A 189 -30.31 9.40 -8.39
N ASN A 190 -29.54 10.40 -8.04
CA ASN A 190 -28.81 10.48 -6.78
C ASN A 190 -29.19 11.70 -5.95
N GLN A 191 -28.97 11.57 -4.65
CA GLN A 191 -29.07 12.68 -3.71
C GLN A 191 -27.86 12.70 -2.79
N PHE A 192 -27.15 13.81 -2.77
CA PHE A 192 -26.10 14.05 -1.79
C PHE A 192 -26.75 14.46 -0.45
N ASN A 193 -26.37 13.78 0.62
CA ASN A 193 -26.88 13.99 1.98
C ASN A 193 -26.16 15.19 2.64
N GLY A 194 -26.47 16.39 2.21
CA GLY A 194 -25.87 17.62 2.73
C GLY A 194 -26.19 18.83 1.87
N SER A 195 -25.58 19.96 2.22
CA SER A 195 -25.69 21.24 1.49
C SER A 195 -24.76 21.25 0.27
N SER A 196 -25.03 22.20 -0.66
CA SER A 196 -24.13 22.46 -1.79
C SER A 196 -22.70 22.82 -1.36
N THR A 197 -22.55 23.52 -0.23
CA THR A 197 -21.24 23.85 0.35
C THR A 197 -20.50 22.59 0.80
N GLN A 198 -21.20 21.63 1.41
CA GLN A 198 -20.61 20.35 1.82
C GLN A 198 -20.26 19.48 0.61
N LEU A 199 -21.10 19.49 -0.43
CA LEU A 199 -20.79 18.82 -1.69
C LEU A 199 -19.55 19.44 -2.36
N ALA A 200 -19.46 20.77 -2.44
CA ALA A 200 -18.29 21.46 -2.99
C ALA A 200 -17.00 21.17 -2.17
N ALA A 201 -17.13 20.96 -0.87
CA ALA A 201 -16.00 20.58 -0.03
C ALA A 201 -15.39 19.23 -0.42
N LEU A 202 -16.16 18.29 -0.99
CA LEU A 202 -15.61 17.03 -1.52
C LEU A 202 -14.64 17.23 -2.70
N ALA A 203 -14.84 18.30 -3.46
CA ALA A 203 -14.00 18.64 -4.62
C ALA A 203 -12.86 19.62 -4.27
N SER A 204 -12.98 20.36 -3.16
CA SER A 204 -12.09 21.49 -2.86
C SER A 204 -11.08 21.22 -1.75
N VAL A 205 -11.43 20.34 -0.84
CA VAL A 205 -10.55 20.05 0.31
C VAL A 205 -10.05 18.65 0.11
N PRO A 206 -8.71 18.42 0.18
CA PRO A 206 -8.25 17.10 0.55
C PRO A 206 -9.02 16.78 1.82
N SER A 207 -9.96 15.80 1.79
CA SER A 207 -10.73 15.52 2.98
C SER A 207 -9.72 15.53 4.13
N PRO A 208 -9.89 16.33 5.18
CA PRO A 208 -9.47 15.79 6.43
C PRO A 208 -10.32 14.52 6.47
N ALA A 209 -9.73 13.37 6.25
CA ALA A 209 -10.31 12.12 6.71
C ALA A 209 -10.89 12.45 8.07
N PRO A 210 -12.18 12.20 8.36
CA PRO A 210 -12.88 12.74 9.54
C PRO A 210 -11.88 12.64 10.66
N GLY A 211 -11.42 13.79 11.19
CA GLY A 211 -10.09 13.99 11.77
C GLY A 211 -9.74 12.83 12.66
N TYR A 212 -8.98 11.89 12.16
CA TYR A 212 -8.58 10.76 12.96
C TYR A 212 -7.74 11.30 14.11
N PRO A 213 -8.27 11.32 15.35
CA PRO A 213 -7.55 11.93 16.43
C PRO A 213 -6.20 11.26 16.58
N THR A 214 -5.16 12.05 16.55
CA THR A 214 -3.83 11.61 16.91
C THR A 214 -3.67 11.90 18.40
N THR A 215 -3.77 10.89 19.23
CA THR A 215 -3.72 11.03 20.69
C THR A 215 -2.53 10.30 21.29
N GLY A 216 -2.24 10.54 22.55
CA GLY A 216 -1.18 9.86 23.27
C GLY A 216 0.21 10.02 22.62
N PRO A 217 1.08 9.03 22.75
CA PRO A 217 2.44 9.08 22.18
C PRO A 217 2.49 9.26 20.66
N ILE A 218 1.55 8.68 19.93
CA ILE A 218 1.43 8.87 18.46
C ILE A 218 1.08 10.34 18.17
N GLY A 219 0.15 10.93 18.91
CA GLY A 219 -0.21 12.35 18.77
C GLY A 219 0.96 13.27 19.06
N ALA A 220 1.74 12.99 20.12
CA ALA A 220 2.94 13.76 20.45
C ALA A 220 3.99 13.68 19.33
N LYS A 221 4.23 12.48 18.76
CA LYS A 221 5.15 12.29 17.62
C LYS A 221 4.63 13.02 16.39
N TYR A 222 3.34 12.92 16.09
CA TYR A 222 2.73 13.61 14.96
C TYR A 222 2.85 15.13 15.08
N ALA A 223 2.71 15.71 16.27
CA ALA A 223 2.81 17.16 16.48
C ALA A 223 4.15 17.72 15.97
N VAL A 224 5.25 16.99 16.15
CA VAL A 224 6.60 17.40 15.72
C VAL A 224 6.94 16.95 14.29
N ALA A 225 6.30 15.92 13.77
CA ALA A 225 6.58 15.35 12.43
C ALA A 225 5.46 15.67 11.39
N ARG A 226 4.55 16.58 11.70
CA ARG A 226 3.36 16.88 10.88
C ARG A 226 3.69 17.16 9.41
N ASN A 227 4.71 17.96 9.16
CA ASN A 227 5.12 18.37 7.81
C ASN A 227 5.69 17.21 6.99
N LEU A 228 6.31 16.23 7.64
CA LEU A 228 6.84 15.01 7.02
C LEU A 228 5.73 14.00 6.76
N LEU A 229 4.88 13.78 7.74
CA LEU A 229 3.84 12.75 7.72
C LEU A 229 2.60 13.14 6.91
N GLY A 230 2.27 14.43 6.84
CA GLY A 230 0.99 14.88 6.32
C GLY A 230 -0.18 14.49 7.24
N ALA A 231 -1.41 14.67 6.77
CA ALA A 231 -2.61 14.36 7.56
C ALA A 231 -2.72 12.85 7.86
N PRO A 232 -3.31 12.46 9.02
CA PRO A 232 -3.66 11.07 9.29
C PRO A 232 -4.69 10.58 8.27
N THR A 233 -4.51 9.35 7.78
CA THR A 233 -5.35 8.74 6.73
C THR A 233 -6.19 7.58 7.25
N ALA A 234 -5.99 7.18 8.52
CA ALA A 234 -6.74 6.12 9.17
C ALA A 234 -6.81 6.37 10.68
N PRO A 235 -7.79 5.78 11.39
CA PRO A 235 -7.80 5.77 12.84
C PRO A 235 -6.52 5.17 13.39
N MET A 236 -6.15 5.60 14.59
CA MET A 236 -5.13 4.90 15.37
C MET A 236 -5.64 3.51 15.73
N VAL A 237 -4.83 2.50 15.46
CA VAL A 237 -5.14 1.11 15.81
C VAL A 237 -4.36 0.73 17.05
N ASN A 238 -5.07 0.34 18.10
CA ASN A 238 -4.49 -0.25 19.30
C ASN A 238 -4.39 -1.76 19.13
N LEU A 239 -3.27 -2.33 19.54
CA LEU A 239 -2.95 -3.75 19.40
C LEU A 239 -3.05 -4.45 20.74
N PRO A 240 -3.31 -5.78 20.75
CA PRO A 240 -3.47 -6.54 22.01
C PRO A 240 -2.24 -6.54 22.92
N ASP A 241 -1.05 -6.31 22.36
CA ASP A 241 0.22 -6.22 23.10
C ASP A 241 0.45 -4.84 23.75
N GLY A 242 -0.54 -3.93 23.67
CA GLY A 242 -0.47 -2.57 24.18
C GLY A 242 0.27 -1.60 23.28
N GLY A 243 0.71 -2.05 22.11
CA GLY A 243 1.25 -1.19 21.07
C GLY A 243 0.17 -0.52 20.24
N SER A 244 0.56 0.40 19.39
CA SER A 244 -0.36 1.04 18.44
C SER A 244 0.37 1.52 17.20
N TYR A 245 -0.39 1.77 16.15
CA TYR A 245 0.11 2.42 14.94
C TYR A 245 -0.98 3.33 14.34
N GLN A 246 -0.53 4.28 13.53
CA GLN A 246 -1.42 5.12 12.74
C GLN A 246 -0.79 5.43 11.38
N PHE A 247 -1.63 5.40 10.35
CA PHE A 247 -1.25 5.78 9.00
C PHE A 247 -1.44 7.27 8.77
N PHE A 248 -0.49 7.84 8.04
CA PHE A 248 -0.49 9.21 7.58
C PHE A 248 -0.30 9.25 6.07
N ARG A 249 -0.57 10.40 5.43
CA ARG A 249 -0.45 10.55 3.98
C ARG A 249 0.91 10.07 3.45
N ASN A 250 1.98 10.47 4.09
CA ASN A 250 3.34 10.21 3.63
C ASN A 250 4.08 9.19 4.48
N GLY A 251 3.49 8.67 5.56
CA GLY A 251 4.22 7.82 6.49
C GLY A 251 3.34 7.03 7.46
N VAL A 252 4.02 6.46 8.43
CA VAL A 252 3.44 5.66 9.50
C VAL A 252 4.08 6.09 10.83
N VAL A 253 3.31 6.10 11.90
CA VAL A 253 3.85 6.14 13.26
C VAL A 253 3.50 4.82 13.93
N THR A 254 4.49 4.18 14.54
CA THR A 254 4.28 3.01 15.41
C THR A 254 4.68 3.37 16.83
N TYR A 255 4.00 2.80 17.81
CA TYR A 255 4.29 2.98 19.21
C TYR A 255 4.25 1.64 19.96
N SER A 256 5.20 1.43 20.83
CA SER A 256 5.09 0.49 21.95
C SER A 256 5.70 1.10 23.20
N ARG A 257 5.34 0.56 24.38
CA ARG A 257 5.92 1.04 25.65
C ARG A 257 7.45 0.88 25.67
N ALA A 258 7.96 -0.14 25.00
CA ALA A 258 9.39 -0.47 24.97
C ALA A 258 10.19 0.42 24.02
N THR A 259 9.59 0.88 22.93
CA THR A 259 10.31 1.64 21.89
C THR A 259 10.02 3.14 21.94
N GLY A 260 8.88 3.54 22.49
CA GLY A 260 8.34 4.88 22.26
C GLY A 260 7.62 4.99 20.92
N ALA A 261 7.24 6.21 20.54
CA ALA A 261 6.61 6.48 19.26
C ALA A 261 7.66 6.90 18.22
N HIS A 262 7.70 6.19 17.11
CA HIS A 262 8.61 6.45 16.00
C HIS A 262 7.85 6.59 14.69
N GLU A 263 8.27 7.59 13.89
CA GLU A 263 7.74 7.84 12.57
C GLU A 263 8.68 7.33 11.47
N PHE A 264 8.10 6.91 10.36
CA PHE A 264 8.86 6.63 9.14
C PHE A 264 8.00 6.94 7.92
N HIS A 265 8.67 7.43 6.86
CA HIS A 265 7.99 7.94 5.68
C HIS A 265 8.71 7.55 4.37
N GLY A 266 8.22 8.00 3.23
CA GLY A 266 8.81 7.75 1.92
C GLY A 266 8.89 6.26 1.56
N ALA A 267 9.99 5.85 0.95
CA ALA A 267 10.21 4.48 0.49
C ALA A 267 10.18 3.45 1.64
N ILE A 268 10.60 3.85 2.84
CA ILE A 268 10.56 2.99 4.04
C ILE A 268 9.11 2.64 4.40
N SER A 269 8.22 3.64 4.47
CA SER A 269 6.81 3.39 4.79
C SER A 269 6.11 2.58 3.69
N THR A 270 6.45 2.84 2.43
CA THR A 270 5.95 2.05 1.29
C THR A 270 6.36 0.58 1.42
N LYS A 271 7.65 0.34 1.72
CA LYS A 271 8.16 -1.01 1.94
C LYS A 271 7.48 -1.70 3.13
N TRP A 272 7.36 -1.01 4.27
CA TRP A 272 6.73 -1.57 5.46
C TRP A 272 5.27 -1.95 5.21
N ARG A 273 4.51 -1.09 4.53
CA ARG A 273 3.11 -1.35 4.15
C ARG A 273 2.98 -2.54 3.20
N SER A 274 3.93 -2.71 2.26
CA SER A 274 3.92 -3.81 1.29
C SER A 274 4.10 -5.21 1.93
N LEU A 275 4.61 -5.28 3.17
CA LEU A 275 4.72 -6.53 3.92
C LEU A 275 3.37 -6.99 4.48
N GLY A 276 2.39 -6.10 4.55
CA GLY A 276 1.17 -6.27 5.33
C GLY A 276 1.42 -6.06 6.84
N ILE A 277 0.48 -5.41 7.51
CA ILE A 277 0.66 -4.92 8.90
C ILE A 277 1.02 -6.06 9.86
N SER A 278 0.26 -7.16 9.82
CA SER A 278 0.50 -8.32 10.68
C SER A 278 1.89 -8.91 10.48
N THR A 279 2.31 -9.07 9.22
CA THR A 279 3.64 -9.59 8.88
C THR A 279 4.75 -8.61 9.28
N ALA A 280 4.56 -7.32 9.06
CA ALA A 280 5.54 -6.30 9.44
C ALA A 280 5.76 -6.28 10.95
N LEU A 281 4.69 -6.25 11.74
CA LEU A 281 4.78 -6.24 13.21
C LEU A 281 5.33 -7.56 13.76
N SER A 282 4.91 -8.71 13.27
CA SER A 282 5.42 -10.00 13.75
C SER A 282 6.90 -10.22 13.42
N SER A 283 7.33 -9.80 12.22
CA SER A 283 8.68 -10.04 11.71
C SER A 283 9.71 -8.98 12.09
N LEU A 284 9.29 -7.72 12.23
CA LEU A 284 10.15 -6.58 12.55
C LEU A 284 9.93 -6.04 13.96
N GLY A 285 8.72 -6.16 14.50
CA GLY A 285 8.31 -5.42 15.68
C GLY A 285 8.06 -3.94 15.40
N TYR A 286 8.06 -3.14 16.45
CA TYR A 286 7.88 -1.69 16.38
C TYR A 286 9.17 -0.98 15.96
N ALA A 287 9.03 0.19 15.34
CA ALA A 287 10.18 1.01 14.99
C ALA A 287 10.90 1.49 16.27
N THR A 288 12.22 1.59 16.18
CA THR A 288 13.13 2.07 17.24
C THR A 288 13.92 3.31 16.81
N SER A 289 13.69 3.79 15.60
CA SER A 289 14.22 5.05 15.09
C SER A 289 13.25 5.69 14.11
N ASP A 290 13.39 7.00 13.93
CA ASP A 290 12.67 7.79 12.94
C ASP A 290 13.40 7.82 11.59
N GLY A 291 12.69 8.18 10.48
CA GLY A 291 13.34 8.59 9.23
C GLY A 291 12.77 8.02 7.93
N ASP A 292 13.51 8.24 6.83
CA ASP A 292 13.15 7.87 5.45
C ASP A 292 14.28 7.15 4.69
N SER A 293 15.52 7.24 5.20
CA SER A 293 16.69 6.62 4.57
C SER A 293 17.04 5.28 5.23
N ARG A 294 16.89 5.20 6.54
CA ARG A 294 17.10 4.01 7.35
C ARG A 294 16.22 4.07 8.59
N VAL A 295 15.43 3.03 8.81
CA VAL A 295 14.67 2.84 10.04
C VAL A 295 15.00 1.50 10.65
N THR A 296 15.33 1.54 11.94
CA THR A 296 15.55 0.35 12.75
C THR A 296 14.25 -0.05 13.44
N PHE A 297 14.07 -1.36 13.58
CA PHE A 297 12.97 -1.98 14.27
C PHE A 297 13.52 -2.96 15.31
N GLN A 298 12.68 -3.45 16.20
CA GLN A 298 13.10 -4.36 17.27
C GLN A 298 13.83 -5.62 16.75
N LYS A 299 13.46 -6.12 15.56
CA LYS A 299 13.98 -7.39 15.00
C LYS A 299 14.66 -7.23 13.63
N GLY A 300 14.88 -5.99 13.18
CA GLY A 300 15.44 -5.76 11.86
C GLY A 300 15.56 -4.28 11.50
N GLY A 301 15.69 -4.02 10.21
CA GLY A 301 15.72 -2.68 9.64
C GLY A 301 15.21 -2.65 8.21
N ILE A 302 14.71 -1.49 7.81
CA ILE A 302 14.41 -1.17 6.43
C ILE A 302 15.34 -0.03 6.00
N LEU A 303 16.06 -0.22 4.91
CA LEU A 303 17.01 0.75 4.37
C LEU A 303 16.60 1.12 2.95
N ASN A 304 16.51 2.42 2.69
CA ASN A 304 16.27 2.93 1.35
C ASN A 304 17.58 2.90 0.55
N ASN A 305 17.53 2.41 -0.69
CA ASN A 305 18.60 2.52 -1.66
C ASN A 305 18.13 3.39 -2.84
N PRO A 306 18.36 4.71 -2.79
CA PRO A 306 17.90 5.63 -3.83
C PRO A 306 18.44 5.29 -5.22
N GLY A 307 19.69 4.77 -5.31
CA GLY A 307 20.30 4.34 -6.56
C GLY A 307 19.56 3.18 -7.25
N ARG A 308 18.64 2.53 -6.52
CA ARG A 308 17.78 1.46 -7.04
C ARG A 308 16.29 1.79 -7.00
N GLY A 309 15.93 2.96 -6.45
CA GLY A 309 14.53 3.39 -6.31
C GLY A 309 13.70 2.56 -5.32
N HIS A 310 14.33 1.76 -4.45
CA HIS A 310 13.65 0.83 -3.55
C HIS A 310 14.23 0.83 -2.14
N ALA A 311 13.38 0.55 -1.16
CA ALA A 311 13.78 0.20 0.21
C ALA A 311 13.75 -1.32 0.40
N TYR A 312 14.71 -1.83 1.18
CA TYR A 312 14.91 -3.26 1.40
C TYR A 312 14.85 -3.60 2.88
N LEU A 313 14.26 -4.76 3.16
CA LEU A 313 14.12 -5.32 4.49
C LEU A 313 15.28 -6.28 4.82
N ILE A 314 15.91 -6.07 5.97
CA ILE A 314 16.89 -6.99 6.55
C ILE A 314 16.49 -7.27 8.00
N ARG A 315 16.50 -8.53 8.41
CA ARG A 315 16.01 -8.93 9.74
C ARG A 315 16.80 -10.09 10.34
N GLY A 316 16.48 -10.39 11.61
CA GLY A 316 17.00 -11.55 12.33
C GLY A 316 18.53 -11.62 12.34
N ALA A 317 19.11 -12.81 12.20
CA ALA A 317 20.54 -13.04 12.29
C ALA A 317 21.36 -12.26 11.23
N ILE A 318 20.81 -12.09 10.03
CA ILE A 318 21.47 -11.28 8.97
C ILE A 318 21.54 -9.81 9.40
N TRP A 319 20.47 -9.28 9.99
CA TRP A 319 20.45 -7.92 10.53
C TRP A 319 21.46 -7.74 11.65
N SER A 320 21.49 -8.67 12.62
CA SER A 320 22.44 -8.62 13.73
C SER A 320 23.90 -8.63 13.23
N THR A 321 24.20 -9.49 12.26
CA THR A 321 25.52 -9.53 11.62
C THR A 321 25.83 -8.23 10.87
N PHE A 322 24.88 -7.70 10.09
CA PHE A 322 25.04 -6.43 9.38
C PHE A 322 25.40 -5.29 10.35
N GLN A 323 24.70 -5.20 11.48
CA GLN A 323 24.97 -4.18 12.49
C GLN A 323 26.35 -4.36 13.13
N SER A 324 26.70 -5.59 13.53
CA SER A 324 27.95 -5.89 14.27
C SER A 324 29.21 -5.62 13.46
N ILE A 325 29.14 -5.69 12.13
CA ILE A 325 30.30 -5.47 11.25
C ILE A 325 30.40 -4.04 10.73
N GLY A 326 29.54 -3.11 11.20
CA GLY A 326 29.59 -1.68 10.84
C GLY A 326 28.50 -1.26 9.83
N GLY A 327 27.51 -2.12 9.53
CA GLY A 327 26.34 -1.75 8.75
C GLY A 327 26.65 -1.24 7.35
N VAL A 328 26.07 -0.10 6.99
CA VAL A 328 26.24 0.53 5.65
C VAL A 328 27.69 0.88 5.37
N SER A 329 28.46 1.32 6.37
CA SER A 329 29.87 1.67 6.19
C SER A 329 30.72 0.47 5.73
N ALA A 330 30.38 -0.74 6.17
CA ALA A 330 31.11 -1.97 5.84
C ALA A 330 30.57 -2.70 4.61
N MET A 331 29.26 -2.63 4.38
CA MET A 331 28.58 -3.44 3.36
C MET A 331 27.97 -2.64 2.23
N GLY A 332 27.88 -1.32 2.34
CA GLY A 332 27.04 -0.51 1.47
C GLY A 332 25.56 -0.70 1.71
N LEU A 333 24.73 -0.09 0.87
CA LEU A 333 23.28 -0.22 0.93
C LEU A 333 22.82 -1.61 0.44
N PRO A 334 21.70 -2.13 0.94
CA PRO A 334 21.17 -3.40 0.46
C PRO A 334 20.68 -3.29 -1.00
N LYS A 335 20.85 -4.39 -1.73
CA LYS A 335 20.40 -4.58 -3.12
C LYS A 335 19.23 -5.56 -3.24
N SER A 336 18.89 -6.25 -2.17
CA SER A 336 17.75 -7.16 -2.10
C SER A 336 17.19 -7.23 -0.70
N ASP A 337 15.93 -7.62 -0.60
CA ASP A 337 15.41 -8.22 0.63
C ASP A 337 16.18 -9.48 0.97
N GLU A 338 15.90 -10.03 2.13
CA GLU A 338 16.38 -11.36 2.50
C GLU A 338 15.73 -12.41 1.58
N VAL A 339 16.54 -13.11 0.81
CA VAL A 339 16.12 -14.15 -0.12
C VAL A 339 16.49 -15.55 0.38
N ASN A 340 15.79 -16.58 -0.10
CA ASN A 340 16.16 -17.96 0.16
C ASN A 340 17.49 -18.30 -0.53
N GLY A 341 18.33 -19.05 0.18
CA GLY A 341 19.52 -19.64 -0.42
C GLY A 341 19.16 -20.67 -1.51
N ARG A 342 20.04 -20.78 -2.50
CA ARG A 342 19.84 -21.66 -3.66
C ARG A 342 20.75 -22.88 -3.65
N GLY A 343 21.48 -23.13 -2.56
CA GLY A 343 22.42 -24.25 -2.40
C GLY A 343 23.52 -23.96 -1.37
N GLY A 344 24.57 -24.78 -1.35
CA GLY A 344 25.76 -24.60 -0.49
C GLY A 344 25.48 -24.51 1.01
N GLY A 345 24.35 -25.06 1.48
CA GLY A 345 23.94 -24.97 2.88
C GLY A 345 23.50 -23.58 3.34
N VAL A 346 23.14 -22.66 2.42
CA VAL A 346 22.56 -21.37 2.73
C VAL A 346 21.06 -21.51 2.91
N ARG A 347 20.53 -21.10 4.06
CA ARG A 347 19.08 -20.95 4.28
C ARG A 347 18.57 -19.65 3.69
N ARG A 348 19.22 -18.53 4.06
CA ARG A 348 18.84 -17.20 3.60
C ARG A 348 20.06 -16.31 3.41
N MET A 349 19.90 -15.26 2.62
CA MET A 349 20.96 -14.30 2.38
C MET A 349 20.40 -12.94 1.98
N SER A 350 21.20 -11.88 2.19
CA SER A 350 20.95 -10.55 1.67
C SER A 350 22.17 -10.05 0.92
N TRP A 351 21.90 -9.38 -0.20
CA TRP A 351 22.90 -8.77 -1.05
C TRP A 351 23.06 -7.29 -0.74
N PHE A 352 24.30 -6.82 -0.71
CA PHE A 352 24.69 -5.44 -0.48
C PHE A 352 25.59 -4.94 -1.60
N GLU A 353 25.86 -3.64 -1.64
CA GLU A 353 26.74 -3.05 -2.65
C GLU A 353 28.17 -3.60 -2.57
N ALA A 354 28.70 -3.74 -1.36
CA ALA A 354 30.07 -4.22 -1.14
C ALA A 354 30.18 -5.70 -0.77
N GLY A 355 29.08 -6.46 -0.74
CA GLY A 355 29.15 -7.86 -0.32
C GLY A 355 27.80 -8.57 -0.23
N ALA A 356 27.80 -9.68 0.50
CA ALA A 356 26.61 -10.42 0.90
C ALA A 356 26.76 -10.92 2.35
N ILE A 357 25.64 -11.17 3.02
CA ILE A 357 25.59 -11.87 4.30
C ILE A 357 24.75 -13.12 4.11
N THR A 358 25.30 -14.27 4.46
CA THR A 358 24.62 -15.56 4.37
C THR A 358 24.28 -16.10 5.75
N TRP A 359 23.09 -16.70 5.87
CA TRP A 359 22.68 -17.48 7.04
C TRP A 359 22.62 -18.95 6.65
N GLY A 360 23.46 -19.77 7.30
CA GLY A 360 23.63 -21.17 6.99
C GLY A 360 22.63 -22.09 7.68
N ILE A 361 22.59 -23.36 7.24
CA ILE A 361 21.79 -24.43 7.87
C ILE A 361 22.28 -24.75 9.29
N ASP A 362 23.53 -24.41 9.64
CA ASP A 362 24.12 -24.51 10.97
C ASP A 362 23.71 -23.35 11.91
N GLY A 363 22.83 -22.46 11.45
CA GLY A 363 22.37 -21.32 12.24
C GLY A 363 23.36 -20.15 12.30
N LYS A 364 24.53 -20.24 11.67
CA LYS A 364 25.57 -19.20 11.70
C LYS A 364 25.42 -18.24 10.51
N THR A 365 25.82 -16.99 10.74
CA THR A 365 25.85 -15.95 9.68
C THR A 365 27.26 -15.47 9.47
N PHE A 366 27.63 -15.31 8.21
CA PHE A 366 28.92 -14.76 7.82
C PHE A 366 28.79 -13.78 6.67
N PRO A 367 29.47 -12.61 6.76
CA PRO A 367 29.61 -11.70 5.62
C PRO A 367 30.66 -12.24 4.66
N VAL A 368 30.54 -11.91 3.38
CA VAL A 368 31.58 -12.02 2.37
C VAL A 368 31.68 -10.71 1.65
N ARG A 369 32.92 -10.16 1.53
CA ARG A 369 33.14 -8.77 1.09
C ARG A 369 34.33 -8.64 0.10
N GLY A 370 34.47 -7.44 -0.44
CA GLY A 370 35.65 -7.01 -1.19
C GLY A 370 36.04 -7.95 -2.34
N ALA A 371 37.34 -8.23 -2.47
CA ALA A 371 37.88 -9.09 -3.54
C ALA A 371 37.42 -10.54 -3.41
N ILE A 372 37.30 -11.06 -2.19
CA ILE A 372 36.81 -12.41 -1.92
C ILE A 372 35.35 -12.52 -2.39
N TYR A 373 34.48 -11.55 -2.08
CA TYR A 373 33.12 -11.49 -2.56
C TYR A 373 33.03 -11.47 -4.09
N LYS A 374 33.84 -10.63 -4.76
CA LYS A 374 33.89 -10.58 -6.24
C LYS A 374 34.26 -11.93 -6.84
N THR A 375 35.26 -12.61 -6.29
CA THR A 375 35.67 -13.95 -6.74
C THR A 375 34.58 -14.97 -6.51
N TRP A 376 33.97 -14.97 -5.33
CA TRP A 376 32.90 -15.89 -4.97
C TRP A 376 31.67 -15.71 -5.88
N THR A 377 31.24 -14.47 -6.17
CA THR A 377 30.11 -14.19 -7.06
C THR A 377 30.37 -14.58 -8.51
N LEU A 378 31.57 -14.30 -9.04
CA LEU A 378 31.97 -14.70 -10.39
C LEU A 378 31.96 -16.23 -10.59
N ARG A 379 32.09 -16.98 -9.52
CA ARG A 379 32.09 -18.45 -9.56
C ARG A 379 30.73 -19.09 -9.26
N GLY A 380 29.67 -18.28 -9.08
CA GLY A 380 28.31 -18.78 -8.87
C GLY A 380 27.82 -18.72 -7.41
N SER A 381 28.51 -17.95 -6.57
CA SER A 381 28.12 -17.69 -5.16
C SER A 381 27.99 -18.99 -4.35
N GLU A 382 26.90 -19.15 -3.61
CA GLU A 382 26.64 -20.35 -2.78
C GLU A 382 26.52 -21.65 -3.59
N LYS A 383 26.27 -21.56 -4.89
CA LYS A 383 26.26 -22.74 -5.81
C LYS A 383 27.63 -23.10 -6.35
N SER A 384 28.64 -22.26 -6.11
CA SER A 384 29.98 -22.51 -6.56
C SER A 384 30.60 -23.73 -5.85
N ARG A 385 31.72 -24.18 -6.36
CA ARG A 385 32.53 -25.21 -5.69
C ARG A 385 32.97 -24.85 -4.27
N TYR A 386 32.96 -23.57 -3.93
CA TYR A 386 33.32 -23.12 -2.58
C TYR A 386 32.19 -23.32 -1.56
N GLY A 387 30.92 -23.26 -1.99
CA GLY A 387 29.78 -23.22 -1.11
C GLY A 387 29.61 -21.83 -0.44
N ARG A 388 29.15 -21.80 0.81
CA ARG A 388 28.96 -20.56 1.59
C ARG A 388 30.19 -20.23 2.43
N PRO A 389 30.37 -18.95 2.83
CA PRO A 389 31.35 -18.62 3.86
C PRO A 389 30.99 -19.29 5.19
N VAL A 390 32.00 -19.80 5.89
CA VAL A 390 31.87 -20.44 7.22
C VAL A 390 32.78 -19.83 8.26
N SER A 391 33.45 -18.74 7.93
CA SER A 391 34.20 -17.89 8.86
C SER A 391 34.00 -16.41 8.51
N ASN A 392 34.32 -15.52 9.42
CA ASN A 392 34.66 -14.14 9.06
C ASN A 392 35.99 -14.12 8.31
N GLU A 393 36.29 -13.00 7.65
CA GLU A 393 37.63 -12.73 7.15
C GLU A 393 38.62 -12.69 8.33
N TYR A 394 39.80 -13.27 8.14
CA TYR A 394 40.90 -13.27 9.09
C TYR A 394 42.24 -13.06 8.39
N HIS A 395 43.23 -12.57 9.12
CA HIS A 395 44.58 -12.37 8.58
C HIS A 395 45.48 -13.56 8.90
N GLN A 396 46.23 -14.03 7.89
CA GLN A 396 47.33 -14.99 8.07
C GLN A 396 48.52 -14.47 7.29
N GLY A 397 49.54 -13.99 7.99
CA GLY A 397 50.63 -13.23 7.39
C GLY A 397 50.10 -11.99 6.66
N ARG A 398 50.45 -11.82 5.40
CA ARG A 398 49.99 -10.69 4.56
C ARG A 398 48.68 -10.95 3.81
N GLN A 399 48.05 -12.08 4.06
CA GLN A 399 46.83 -12.49 3.36
C GLN A 399 45.60 -12.22 4.21
N THR A 400 44.55 -11.68 3.58
CA THR A 400 43.18 -11.72 4.11
C THR A 400 42.53 -13.00 3.60
N ARG A 401 42.07 -13.86 4.50
CA ARG A 401 41.52 -15.18 4.19
C ARG A 401 40.10 -15.33 4.67
N GLN A 402 39.34 -16.20 4.01
CA GLN A 402 38.01 -16.61 4.44
C GLN A 402 37.76 -18.08 4.08
N ASN A 403 37.22 -18.86 5.02
CA ASN A 403 36.88 -20.26 4.85
C ASN A 403 35.49 -20.45 4.26
N PHE A 404 35.33 -21.46 3.43
CA PHE A 404 34.09 -21.83 2.76
C PHE A 404 33.69 -23.29 3.05
N SER A 405 32.38 -23.56 2.97
CA SER A 405 31.79 -24.84 3.44
C SER A 405 32.29 -26.10 2.73
N ASN A 406 32.76 -25.98 1.51
CA ASN A 406 33.20 -27.13 0.71
C ASN A 406 34.73 -27.37 0.77
N GLY A 407 35.37 -26.94 1.87
CA GLY A 407 36.80 -27.18 2.08
C GLY A 407 37.70 -26.27 1.25
N TYR A 408 37.28 -25.05 1.00
CA TYR A 408 38.08 -24.02 0.34
C TYR A 408 38.35 -22.85 1.25
N VAL A 409 39.54 -22.26 1.08
CA VAL A 409 39.92 -20.95 1.60
C VAL A 409 40.17 -20.03 0.42
N LEU A 410 39.51 -18.89 0.39
CA LEU A 410 39.85 -17.80 -0.51
C LEU A 410 40.79 -16.83 0.20
N ALA A 411 41.96 -16.59 -0.37
CA ALA A 411 43.04 -15.79 0.20
C ALA A 411 43.36 -14.60 -0.71
N TYR A 412 43.15 -13.38 -0.23
CA TYR A 412 43.46 -12.15 -0.96
C TYR A 412 44.81 -11.57 -0.53
N GLN A 413 45.64 -11.25 -1.50
CA GLN A 413 46.91 -10.53 -1.31
C GLN A 413 47.30 -9.81 -2.60
N ASN A 414 47.79 -8.58 -2.48
CA ASN A 414 48.35 -7.79 -3.60
C ASN A 414 47.47 -7.74 -4.86
N GLY A 415 46.16 -7.50 -4.68
CA GLY A 415 45.21 -7.38 -5.79
C GLY A 415 44.67 -8.72 -6.33
N LYS A 416 45.18 -9.86 -5.87
CA LYS A 416 44.81 -11.19 -6.36
C LYS A 416 44.17 -12.03 -5.27
N VAL A 417 43.15 -12.83 -5.67
CA VAL A 417 42.57 -13.89 -4.83
C VAL A 417 43.08 -15.22 -5.30
N THR A 418 43.62 -16.00 -4.38
CA THR A 418 44.05 -17.40 -4.60
C THR A 418 43.14 -18.35 -3.88
N GLU A 419 42.99 -19.55 -4.42
CA GLU A 419 42.18 -20.65 -3.88
C GLU A 419 43.10 -21.65 -3.20
N ILE A 420 42.77 -21.99 -1.98
CA ILE A 420 43.49 -23.04 -1.21
C ILE A 420 42.45 -24.10 -0.88
N ARG A 421 42.70 -25.33 -1.25
CA ARG A 421 41.87 -26.47 -0.85
C ARG A 421 42.41 -27.02 0.47
N THR A 422 41.51 -27.09 1.45
CA THR A 422 41.80 -27.78 2.72
C THR A 422 41.30 -29.22 2.59
N HIS A 423 42.15 -30.18 2.88
CA HIS A 423 41.83 -31.61 2.83
C HIS A 423 40.83 -31.98 3.89
#